data_c222d3155747cfe8145f465ec1c5d3dd
#
_entry.id   c222d3155747cfe8145f465ec1c5d3dd
#
_cell.length_a   1.000
_cell.length_b   1.000
_cell.length_c   1.000
_cell.angle_alpha   90.00
_cell.angle_beta   90.00
_cell.angle_gamma   90.00
#
_symmetry.space_group_name_H-M   'P 1'
#
loop_
_entity.id
_entity.type
_entity.pdbx_description
1 polymer ?
#
loop_
_entity_poly.entity_id
_entity_poly.type
_entity_poly.pdbx_seq_one_letter_code
_entity_poly.pdbx_strand_id
1 'polypeptide(L)'
;MKKILLPLLLVGILIAGCTPSTKKTNTLQEFFSYTENGETLISAHRGGKSYAGYPENCLETMKYIKESIPNALFEIDVASSEDGVLFLMHDSSLERTTTGSGRVDQKDWETLSQLHLKDDFDSITDYQIPLFKHVLDWAKKENAILTVDIKRSVDPELVLRFIEENDALEQSVIITYSMETAQQLYKLNPEVVLSVSIRNTKEFDTAASAGIPWKNMVAFTGTIESDPSLYAKLHEQGVMCMLGTLGNLDKKAKARGDVLYKEWTKLGIDVFATDRPLEVKKAISK
;
A
#
# COMPACT_ATOMS: atom_id res chain seq x y z
N MET A 1 72.89 46.45 -14.67
CA MET A 1 71.83 46.11 -13.70
C MET A 1 70.63 45.63 -14.48
N LYS A 2 70.44 44.28 -14.59
CA LYS A 2 69.30 43.66 -15.29
C LYS A 2 68.20 43.37 -14.28
N LYS A 3 67.00 43.95 -14.49
CA LYS A 3 65.81 43.69 -13.69
C LYS A 3 65.17 42.43 -14.23
N ILE A 4 65.05 41.40 -13.39
CA ILE A 4 64.33 40.17 -13.68
C ILE A 4 62.90 40.40 -13.23
N LEU A 5 61.95 40.38 -14.21
CA LEU A 5 60.50 40.33 -13.92
C LEU A 5 60.07 38.84 -13.73
N LEU A 6 59.53 38.57 -12.59
CA LEU A 6 58.96 37.27 -12.25
C LEU A 6 57.44 37.28 -12.63
N PRO A 7 56.90 36.33 -13.41
CA PRO A 7 55.48 36.30 -13.67
C PRO A 7 54.73 35.65 -12.52
N LEU A 8 53.71 36.34 -12.04
CA LEU A 8 52.75 35.88 -11.04
C LEU A 8 51.77 34.91 -11.70
N LEU A 9 51.86 33.62 -11.35
CA LEU A 9 50.94 32.59 -11.84
C LEU A 9 49.68 32.60 -10.93
N LEU A 10 48.55 33.09 -11.47
CA LEU A 10 47.26 33.02 -10.81
C LEU A 10 46.65 31.60 -11.02
N VAL A 11 46.67 30.80 -9.96
CA VAL A 11 45.96 29.52 -9.95
C VAL A 11 44.51 29.77 -9.59
N GLY A 12 43.65 29.73 -10.59
CA GLY A 12 42.18 29.76 -10.40
C GLY A 12 41.69 28.43 -9.85
N ILE A 13 41.26 28.40 -8.60
CA ILE A 13 40.55 27.22 -8.03
C ILE A 13 39.11 27.25 -8.53
N LEU A 14 38.80 26.39 -9.49
CA LEU A 14 37.42 26.07 -9.86
C LEU A 14 36.79 25.22 -8.75
N ILE A 15 36.01 25.85 -7.88
CA ILE A 15 35.12 25.14 -6.95
C ILE A 15 33.90 24.65 -7.77
N ALA A 16 33.94 23.41 -8.21
CA ALA A 16 32.76 22.75 -8.74
C ALA A 16 31.77 22.53 -7.59
N GLY A 17 30.83 23.46 -7.44
CA GLY A 17 29.70 23.31 -6.55
C GLY A 17 28.81 22.16 -7.04
N CYS A 18 28.93 20.99 -6.42
CA CYS A 18 27.89 19.98 -6.49
C CYS A 18 26.64 20.54 -5.78
N THR A 19 25.71 21.09 -6.54
CA THR A 19 24.34 21.27 -6.05
C THR A 19 23.72 19.88 -5.92
N PRO A 20 23.32 19.43 -4.73
CA PRO A 20 22.53 18.23 -4.62
C PRO A 20 21.22 18.48 -5.38
N SER A 21 20.98 17.72 -6.44
CA SER A 21 19.67 17.65 -7.08
C SER A 21 18.73 17.04 -6.05
N THR A 22 18.01 17.85 -5.30
CA THR A 22 16.87 17.42 -4.53
C THR A 22 15.81 16.98 -5.53
N LYS A 23 15.77 15.68 -5.85
CA LYS A 23 14.56 15.05 -6.36
C LYS A 23 13.48 15.41 -5.34
N LYS A 24 12.52 16.25 -5.74
CA LYS A 24 11.33 16.53 -4.96
C LYS A 24 10.57 15.20 -4.95
N THR A 25 10.76 14.41 -3.90
CA THR A 25 9.92 13.25 -3.65
C THR A 25 8.56 13.83 -3.25
N ASN A 26 7.54 13.59 -4.07
CA ASN A 26 6.18 13.93 -3.70
C ASN A 26 5.88 13.20 -2.38
N THR A 27 5.26 13.86 -1.43
CA THR A 27 4.79 13.22 -0.20
C THR A 27 3.70 12.19 -0.55
N LEU A 28 3.46 11.24 0.36
CA LEU A 28 2.39 10.26 0.18
C LEU A 28 1.01 10.94 0.03
N GLN A 29 0.80 12.05 0.73
CA GLN A 29 -0.41 12.88 0.60
C GLN A 29 -0.54 13.50 -0.80
N GLU A 30 0.56 14.01 -1.37
CA GLU A 30 0.57 14.52 -2.76
C GLU A 30 0.35 13.40 -3.78
N PHE A 31 0.89 12.19 -3.53
CA PHE A 31 0.69 11.02 -4.39
C PHE A 31 -0.78 10.60 -4.48
N PHE A 32 -1.52 10.63 -3.37
CA PHE A 32 -2.95 10.29 -3.31
C PHE A 32 -3.88 11.47 -3.55
N SER A 33 -3.37 12.63 -3.94
CA SER A 33 -4.22 13.75 -4.34
C SER A 33 -4.86 13.46 -5.69
N TYR A 34 -6.21 13.51 -5.74
CA TYR A 34 -6.93 13.33 -7.00
C TYR A 34 -6.53 14.36 -8.04
N THR A 35 -6.30 13.91 -9.27
CA THR A 35 -6.06 14.76 -10.44
C THR A 35 -6.94 14.29 -11.59
N GLU A 36 -7.62 15.22 -12.25
CA GLU A 36 -8.40 14.91 -13.45
C GLU A 36 -7.49 14.27 -14.50
N ASN A 37 -7.91 13.14 -15.08
CA ASN A 37 -7.13 12.32 -16.02
C ASN A 37 -5.84 11.71 -15.43
N GLY A 38 -5.75 11.55 -14.11
CA GLY A 38 -4.68 10.79 -13.45
C GLY A 38 -4.63 9.32 -13.90
N GLU A 39 -3.48 8.68 -13.73
CA GLU A 39 -3.35 7.24 -14.00
C GLU A 39 -4.16 6.44 -12.96
N THR A 40 -4.97 5.49 -13.43
CA THR A 40 -5.64 4.54 -12.52
C THR A 40 -4.62 3.60 -11.91
N LEU A 41 -4.58 3.56 -10.58
CA LEU A 41 -3.68 2.73 -9.79
C LEU A 41 -4.27 1.34 -9.52
N ILE A 42 -3.40 0.40 -9.20
CA ILE A 42 -3.76 -0.99 -8.90
C ILE A 42 -3.17 -1.34 -7.54
N SER A 43 -4.02 -1.72 -6.59
CA SER A 43 -3.63 -2.25 -5.29
C SER A 43 -3.81 -3.77 -5.29
N ALA A 44 -2.71 -4.49 -5.21
CA ALA A 44 -2.71 -5.95 -5.15
C ALA A 44 -3.16 -6.39 -3.74
N HIS A 45 -4.35 -6.97 -3.63
CA HIS A 45 -4.91 -7.49 -2.39
C HIS A 45 -4.03 -8.61 -1.84
N ARG A 46 -3.65 -8.52 -0.56
CA ARG A 46 -2.71 -9.42 0.14
C ARG A 46 -1.33 -9.52 -0.54
N GLY A 47 -0.85 -8.42 -1.09
CA GLY A 47 0.42 -8.39 -1.83
C GLY A 47 0.39 -9.10 -3.18
N GLY A 48 -0.75 -9.64 -3.58
CA GLY A 48 -1.00 -10.50 -4.73
C GLY A 48 -1.36 -11.92 -4.30
N LYS A 49 -2.28 -12.54 -5.02
CA LYS A 49 -2.76 -13.91 -4.77
C LYS A 49 -3.24 -14.58 -6.04
N SER A 50 -3.53 -15.88 -5.94
CA SER A 50 -4.02 -16.71 -7.06
C SER A 50 -3.04 -16.86 -8.22
N TYR A 51 -1.75 -16.77 -7.95
CA TYR A 51 -0.66 -17.09 -8.87
C TYR A 51 0.08 -18.33 -8.37
N ALA A 52 0.24 -19.35 -9.22
CA ALA A 52 0.92 -20.59 -8.85
C ALA A 52 2.37 -20.32 -8.44
N GLY A 53 2.78 -20.83 -7.29
CA GLY A 53 4.09 -20.60 -6.70
C GLY A 53 4.29 -19.25 -6.01
N TYR A 54 3.24 -18.41 -5.94
CA TYR A 54 3.27 -17.07 -5.33
C TYR A 54 2.19 -16.93 -4.25
N PRO A 55 2.50 -17.22 -2.99
CA PRO A 55 1.56 -17.09 -1.86
C PRO A 55 1.10 -15.65 -1.62
N GLU A 56 -0.10 -15.50 -1.02
CA GLU A 56 -0.55 -14.21 -0.48
C GLU A 56 0.34 -13.75 0.69
N ASN A 57 0.38 -12.46 0.97
CA ASN A 57 1.19 -11.86 2.04
C ASN A 57 2.66 -12.29 2.01
N CYS A 58 3.21 -12.45 0.82
CA CYS A 58 4.57 -12.92 0.57
C CYS A 58 5.38 -11.84 -0.16
N LEU A 59 6.59 -11.59 0.30
CA LEU A 59 7.46 -10.56 -0.27
C LEU A 59 7.84 -10.88 -1.74
N GLU A 60 8.04 -12.15 -2.05
CA GLU A 60 8.37 -12.62 -3.39
C GLU A 60 7.20 -12.42 -4.36
N THR A 61 5.98 -12.58 -3.88
CA THR A 61 4.76 -12.28 -4.66
C THR A 61 4.65 -10.78 -4.98
N MET A 62 4.93 -9.92 -4.00
CA MET A 62 4.96 -8.47 -4.23
C MET A 62 6.04 -8.07 -5.25
N LYS A 63 7.22 -8.66 -5.18
CA LYS A 63 8.30 -8.47 -6.17
C LYS A 63 7.84 -8.89 -7.58
N TYR A 64 7.25 -10.08 -7.70
CA TYR A 64 6.73 -10.60 -8.97
C TYR A 64 5.67 -9.67 -9.60
N ILE A 65 4.74 -9.15 -8.79
CA ILE A 65 3.72 -8.20 -9.27
C ILE A 65 4.39 -6.88 -9.70
N LYS A 66 5.33 -6.37 -8.90
CA LYS A 66 6.02 -5.10 -9.17
C LYS A 66 6.81 -5.10 -10.47
N GLU A 67 7.38 -6.23 -10.87
CA GLU A 67 8.06 -6.38 -12.18
C GLU A 67 7.11 -6.07 -13.35
N SER A 68 5.84 -6.46 -13.24
CA SER A 68 4.82 -6.24 -14.27
C SER A 68 4.08 -4.92 -14.11
N ILE A 69 3.96 -4.41 -12.87
CA ILE A 69 3.24 -3.19 -12.51
C ILE A 69 4.13 -2.36 -11.57
N PRO A 70 5.07 -1.57 -12.11
CA PRO A 70 6.05 -0.81 -11.30
C PRO A 70 5.43 0.11 -10.25
N ASN A 71 4.23 0.67 -10.53
CA ASN A 71 3.49 1.57 -9.65
C ASN A 71 2.37 0.85 -8.87
N ALA A 72 2.42 -0.49 -8.73
CA ALA A 72 1.45 -1.21 -7.93
C ALA A 72 1.53 -0.77 -6.46
N LEU A 73 0.37 -0.64 -5.85
CA LEU A 73 0.20 -0.60 -4.40
C LEU A 73 0.06 -2.04 -3.91
N PHE A 74 0.46 -2.31 -2.68
CA PHE A 74 0.38 -3.65 -2.10
C PHE A 74 -0.43 -3.58 -0.80
N GLU A 75 -1.62 -4.12 -0.81
CA GLU A 75 -2.33 -4.33 0.44
C GLU A 75 -1.74 -5.55 1.15
N ILE A 76 -1.53 -5.41 2.45
CA ILE A 76 -0.89 -6.40 3.30
C ILE A 76 -1.60 -6.49 4.65
N ASP A 77 -1.64 -7.70 5.20
CA ASP A 77 -2.27 -8.00 6.48
C ASP A 77 -1.24 -8.12 7.60
N VAL A 78 -1.23 -7.18 8.55
CA VAL A 78 -0.30 -7.20 9.69
C VAL A 78 -0.91 -7.90 10.88
N ALA A 79 -0.28 -9.00 11.31
CA ALA A 79 -0.60 -9.79 12.49
C ALA A 79 0.54 -9.72 13.51
N SER A 80 0.30 -10.24 14.72
CA SER A 80 1.28 -10.34 15.80
C SER A 80 1.36 -11.76 16.34
N SER A 81 2.57 -12.22 16.62
CA SER A 81 2.84 -13.45 17.38
C SER A 81 2.50 -13.30 18.88
N GLU A 82 2.53 -14.40 19.62
CA GLU A 82 2.33 -14.41 21.07
C GLU A 82 3.37 -13.53 21.80
N ASP A 83 4.59 -13.51 21.31
CA ASP A 83 5.71 -12.70 21.84
C ASP A 83 5.81 -11.28 21.24
N GLY A 84 4.77 -10.83 20.48
CA GLY A 84 4.60 -9.45 20.03
C GLY A 84 5.36 -9.08 18.75
N VAL A 85 5.91 -10.04 18.02
CA VAL A 85 6.58 -9.78 16.73
C VAL A 85 5.55 -9.55 15.64
N LEU A 86 5.69 -8.46 14.85
CA LEU A 86 4.81 -8.13 13.74
C LEU A 86 5.28 -8.82 12.44
N PHE A 87 4.34 -9.46 11.76
CA PHE A 87 4.57 -10.19 10.50
C PHE A 87 3.31 -10.17 9.62
N LEU A 88 3.39 -10.69 8.39
CA LEU A 88 2.24 -10.69 7.48
C LEU A 88 1.46 -12.00 7.55
N MET A 89 0.16 -11.90 7.85
CA MET A 89 -0.77 -13.04 7.84
C MET A 89 -2.21 -12.55 7.86
N HIS A 90 -3.04 -13.07 6.94
CA HIS A 90 -4.47 -12.70 6.91
C HIS A 90 -5.30 -13.47 7.93
N ASP A 91 -5.14 -14.80 7.97
CA ASP A 91 -5.98 -15.67 8.77
C ASP A 91 -5.54 -15.71 10.23
N SER A 92 -6.47 -15.95 11.14
CA SER A 92 -6.17 -16.21 12.55
C SER A 92 -5.64 -17.62 12.80
N SER A 93 -5.59 -18.47 11.78
CA SER A 93 -5.08 -19.84 11.82
C SER A 93 -4.09 -20.10 10.69
N LEU A 94 -3.21 -21.09 10.87
CA LEU A 94 -2.04 -21.34 10.03
C LEU A 94 -2.33 -22.28 8.84
N GLU A 95 -3.39 -23.08 8.90
CA GLU A 95 -3.60 -24.26 8.06
C GLU A 95 -3.72 -23.94 6.57
N ARG A 96 -4.40 -22.84 6.21
CA ARG A 96 -4.70 -22.52 4.81
C ARG A 96 -3.47 -22.05 4.05
N THR A 97 -2.66 -21.20 4.66
CA THR A 97 -1.58 -20.48 3.95
C THR A 97 -0.19 -20.91 4.35
N THR A 98 -0.06 -21.87 5.29
CA THR A 98 1.24 -22.35 5.77
C THR A 98 1.28 -23.86 5.95
N THR A 99 2.47 -24.38 6.24
CA THR A 99 2.69 -25.78 6.67
C THR A 99 2.37 -26.02 8.14
N GLY A 100 2.01 -24.98 8.89
CA GLY A 100 1.70 -25.05 10.31
C GLY A 100 0.23 -25.34 10.58
N SER A 101 -0.09 -25.43 11.90
CA SER A 101 -1.46 -25.62 12.38
C SER A 101 -1.71 -24.88 13.70
N GLY A 102 -2.98 -24.55 13.94
CA GLY A 102 -3.45 -23.85 15.14
C GLY A 102 -3.47 -22.33 14.97
N ARG A 103 -3.72 -21.64 16.07
CA ARG A 103 -3.87 -20.19 16.06
C ARG A 103 -2.53 -19.46 15.97
N VAL A 104 -2.51 -18.44 15.16
CA VAL A 104 -1.36 -17.57 14.91
C VAL A 104 -0.92 -16.83 16.18
N ASP A 105 -1.89 -16.28 16.94
CA ASP A 105 -1.69 -15.49 18.16
C ASP A 105 -1.31 -16.34 19.40
N GLN A 106 -1.17 -17.65 19.23
CA GLN A 106 -0.74 -18.61 20.26
C GLN A 106 0.61 -19.25 19.93
N LYS A 107 1.35 -18.68 19.01
CA LYS A 107 2.69 -19.14 18.60
C LYS A 107 3.67 -17.99 18.73
N ASP A 108 4.86 -18.30 19.22
CA ASP A 108 5.99 -17.38 19.20
C ASP A 108 6.57 -17.23 17.79
N TRP A 109 7.34 -16.18 17.59
CA TRP A 109 7.95 -15.92 16.29
C TRP A 109 8.97 -17.01 15.89
N GLU A 110 9.68 -17.60 16.85
CA GLU A 110 10.63 -18.68 16.56
C GLU A 110 9.93 -19.85 15.85
N THR A 111 8.76 -20.25 16.34
CA THR A 111 7.92 -21.29 15.71
C THR A 111 7.37 -20.84 14.35
N LEU A 112 6.81 -19.62 14.24
CA LEU A 112 6.18 -19.12 13.03
C LEU A 112 7.18 -18.95 11.88
N SER A 113 8.40 -18.50 12.19
CA SER A 113 9.46 -18.25 11.22
C SER A 113 9.98 -19.49 10.48
N GLN A 114 9.71 -20.68 11.02
CA GLN A 114 10.11 -21.95 10.41
C GLN A 114 9.08 -22.49 9.41
N LEU A 115 7.88 -21.88 9.34
CA LEU A 115 6.80 -22.36 8.50
C LEU A 115 6.99 -21.90 7.04
N HIS A 116 6.71 -22.82 6.13
CA HIS A 116 6.65 -22.50 4.71
C HIS A 116 5.26 -22.03 4.31
N LEU A 117 5.20 -21.04 3.42
CA LEU A 117 3.95 -20.56 2.83
C LEU A 117 3.43 -21.52 1.76
N LYS A 118 2.11 -21.60 1.65
CA LYS A 118 1.39 -22.27 0.56
C LYS A 118 0.76 -21.22 -0.36
N ASP A 119 0.77 -21.50 -1.65
CA ASP A 119 -0.02 -20.72 -2.61
C ASP A 119 -1.52 -21.08 -2.53
N ASP A 120 -2.36 -20.36 -3.29
CA ASP A 120 -3.82 -20.58 -3.35
C ASP A 120 -4.22 -21.93 -3.99
N PHE A 121 -3.25 -22.74 -4.42
CA PHE A 121 -3.44 -24.06 -5.00
C PHE A 121 -2.93 -25.19 -4.09
N ASP A 122 -2.71 -24.89 -2.80
CA ASP A 122 -2.14 -25.79 -1.76
C ASP A 122 -0.72 -26.26 -2.02
N SER A 123 0.00 -25.64 -2.96
CA SER A 123 1.41 -25.97 -3.22
C SER A 123 2.30 -25.32 -2.16
N ILE A 124 3.11 -26.13 -1.47
CA ILE A 124 4.12 -25.62 -0.53
C ILE A 124 5.23 -24.97 -1.33
N THR A 125 5.64 -23.77 -0.92
CA THR A 125 6.75 -23.02 -1.51
C THR A 125 7.96 -23.01 -0.59
N ASP A 126 9.11 -22.54 -1.08
CA ASP A 126 10.31 -22.32 -0.27
C ASP A 126 10.24 -20.99 0.52
N TYR A 127 9.17 -20.22 0.39
CA TYR A 127 9.00 -18.94 1.04
C TYR A 127 8.46 -19.10 2.47
N GLN A 128 8.93 -18.25 3.36
CA GLN A 128 8.52 -18.19 4.76
C GLN A 128 7.65 -16.97 5.04
N ILE A 129 6.99 -16.97 6.20
CA ILE A 129 6.20 -15.83 6.68
C ILE A 129 7.13 -14.60 6.79
N PRO A 130 6.86 -13.48 6.09
CA PRO A 130 7.75 -12.33 6.14
C PRO A 130 7.52 -11.50 7.42
N LEU A 131 8.60 -11.08 8.07
CA LEU A 131 8.55 -10.04 9.09
C LEU A 131 8.04 -8.73 8.47
N PHE A 132 7.15 -8.03 9.17
CA PHE A 132 6.67 -6.73 8.73
C PHE A 132 7.81 -5.72 8.50
N LYS A 133 8.83 -5.74 9.37
CA LYS A 133 10.05 -4.93 9.18
C LYS A 133 10.72 -5.16 7.83
N HIS A 134 10.86 -6.41 7.39
CA HIS A 134 11.50 -6.73 6.10
C HIS A 134 10.69 -6.19 4.91
N VAL A 135 9.35 -6.19 5.04
CA VAL A 135 8.45 -5.63 4.04
C VAL A 135 8.55 -4.10 3.99
N LEU A 136 8.64 -3.43 5.14
CA LEU A 136 8.88 -1.98 5.21
C LEU A 136 10.24 -1.60 4.60
N ASP A 137 11.30 -2.36 4.91
CA ASP A 137 12.63 -2.12 4.34
C ASP A 137 12.64 -2.29 2.82
N TRP A 138 11.96 -3.32 2.31
CA TRP A 138 11.78 -3.51 0.89
C TRP A 138 10.97 -2.36 0.25
N ALA A 139 9.87 -1.95 0.88
CA ALA A 139 9.02 -0.87 0.37
C ALA A 139 9.79 0.44 0.24
N LYS A 140 10.62 0.79 1.22
CA LYS A 140 11.52 1.96 1.15
C LYS A 140 12.52 1.84 0.00
N LYS A 141 13.20 0.68 -0.10
CA LYS A 141 14.21 0.44 -1.13
C LYS A 141 13.65 0.53 -2.55
N GLU A 142 12.48 -0.05 -2.77
CA GLU A 142 11.85 -0.15 -4.08
C GLU A 142 10.87 1.01 -4.36
N ASN A 143 10.73 1.96 -3.43
CA ASN A 143 9.72 3.02 -3.47
C ASN A 143 8.32 2.45 -3.73
N ALA A 144 7.98 1.35 -3.04
CA ALA A 144 6.67 0.73 -3.11
C ALA A 144 5.75 1.30 -2.02
N ILE A 145 4.46 1.37 -2.31
CA ILE A 145 3.45 1.85 -1.36
C ILE A 145 2.66 0.64 -0.84
N LEU A 146 2.55 0.57 0.47
CA LEU A 146 1.79 -0.44 1.20
C LEU A 146 0.46 0.15 1.67
N THR A 147 -0.63 -0.60 1.51
CA THR A 147 -1.88 -0.33 2.23
C THR A 147 -2.01 -1.39 3.34
N VAL A 148 -1.86 -0.93 4.58
CA VAL A 148 -1.64 -1.79 5.75
C VAL A 148 -2.95 -2.10 6.43
N ASP A 149 -3.45 -3.35 6.28
CA ASP A 149 -4.58 -3.89 7.04
C ASP A 149 -4.09 -4.48 8.36
N ILE A 150 -4.59 -3.93 9.47
CA ILE A 150 -4.18 -4.33 10.82
C ILE A 150 -5.21 -5.34 11.36
N LYS A 151 -4.74 -6.54 11.68
CA LYS A 151 -5.63 -7.58 12.22
C LYS A 151 -6.18 -7.17 13.58
N ARG A 152 -7.42 -7.55 13.86
CA ARG A 152 -8.18 -7.12 15.06
C ARG A 152 -7.49 -7.41 16.40
N SER A 153 -6.55 -8.34 16.43
CA SER A 153 -5.75 -8.68 17.62
C SER A 153 -4.55 -7.75 17.83
N VAL A 154 -4.28 -6.85 16.89
CA VAL A 154 -3.12 -5.94 16.93
C VAL A 154 -3.59 -4.51 17.16
N ASP A 155 -2.91 -3.79 18.05
CA ASP A 155 -3.20 -2.38 18.32
C ASP A 155 -2.73 -1.50 17.14
N PRO A 156 -3.64 -0.72 16.51
CA PRO A 156 -3.27 0.18 15.42
C PRO A 156 -2.23 1.23 15.80
N GLU A 157 -2.22 1.69 17.05
CA GLU A 157 -1.21 2.66 17.53
C GLU A 157 0.18 2.05 17.58
N LEU A 158 0.27 0.77 17.97
CA LEU A 158 1.54 0.03 17.96
C LEU A 158 2.08 -0.10 16.54
N VAL A 159 1.21 -0.41 15.57
CA VAL A 159 1.63 -0.54 14.17
C VAL A 159 2.08 0.82 13.59
N LEU A 160 1.36 1.90 13.89
CA LEU A 160 1.77 3.24 13.46
C LEU A 160 3.17 3.59 14.01
N ARG A 161 3.40 3.39 15.31
CA ARG A 161 4.72 3.64 15.92
C ARG A 161 5.80 2.76 15.30
N PHE A 162 5.50 1.49 15.03
CA PHE A 162 6.45 0.59 14.37
C PHE A 162 6.82 1.07 12.96
N ILE A 163 5.85 1.59 12.20
CA ILE A 163 6.10 2.20 10.88
C ILE A 163 7.01 3.44 11.02
N GLU A 164 6.74 4.30 12.02
CA GLU A 164 7.54 5.50 12.30
C GLU A 164 8.98 5.15 12.70
N GLU A 165 9.15 4.22 13.64
CA GLU A 165 10.46 3.75 14.11
C GLU A 165 11.31 3.12 13.00
N ASN A 166 10.68 2.66 11.92
CA ASN A 166 11.35 2.13 10.73
C ASN A 166 11.44 3.14 9.57
N ASP A 167 11.13 4.44 9.78
CA ASP A 167 11.17 5.50 8.76
C ASP A 167 10.38 5.14 7.49
N ALA A 168 9.22 4.49 7.64
CA ALA A 168 8.42 3.95 6.52
C ALA A 168 7.04 4.62 6.35
N LEU A 169 6.83 5.80 6.97
CA LEU A 169 5.54 6.49 6.90
C LEU A 169 5.17 6.88 5.46
N GLU A 170 6.14 7.33 4.67
CA GLU A 170 5.96 7.71 3.27
C GLU A 170 5.71 6.51 2.32
N GLN A 171 5.76 5.29 2.83
CA GLN A 171 5.42 4.07 2.10
C GLN A 171 4.15 3.40 2.62
N SER A 172 3.48 3.98 3.63
CA SER A 172 2.44 3.27 4.37
C SER A 172 1.14 4.05 4.46
N VAL A 173 0.08 3.52 3.85
CA VAL A 173 -1.31 3.95 4.04
C VAL A 173 -1.97 3.00 5.03
N ILE A 174 -2.47 3.48 6.16
CA ILE A 174 -3.10 2.60 7.15
C ILE A 174 -4.61 2.48 6.87
N ILE A 175 -5.10 1.25 6.76
CA ILE A 175 -6.52 0.96 6.59
C ILE A 175 -7.24 1.10 7.94
N THR A 176 -8.33 1.85 7.95
CA THR A 176 -9.17 2.03 9.14
C THR A 176 -10.62 1.65 8.84
N TYR A 177 -11.21 0.86 9.74
CA TYR A 177 -12.59 0.41 9.62
C TYR A 177 -13.59 1.29 10.37
N SER A 178 -13.10 2.22 11.19
CA SER A 178 -13.93 3.22 11.88
C SER A 178 -13.31 4.61 11.80
N MET A 179 -14.13 5.62 11.77
CA MET A 179 -13.67 7.02 11.81
C MET A 179 -13.00 7.34 13.14
N GLU A 180 -13.40 6.68 14.22
CA GLU A 180 -12.79 6.84 15.55
C GLU A 180 -11.31 6.41 15.53
N THR A 181 -11.01 5.21 14.97
CA THR A 181 -9.61 4.76 14.80
C THR A 181 -8.84 5.72 13.89
N ALA A 182 -9.46 6.19 12.80
CA ALA A 182 -8.81 7.16 11.90
C ALA A 182 -8.44 8.46 12.65
N GLN A 183 -9.33 8.99 13.48
CA GLN A 183 -9.08 10.18 14.28
C GLN A 183 -7.98 9.95 15.34
N GLN A 184 -7.95 8.78 15.97
CA GLN A 184 -6.90 8.41 16.94
C GLN A 184 -5.52 8.41 16.27
N LEU A 185 -5.37 7.72 15.12
CA LEU A 185 -4.11 7.66 14.39
C LEU A 185 -3.68 9.02 13.86
N TYR A 186 -4.61 9.81 13.29
CA TYR A 186 -4.31 11.17 12.84
C TYR A 186 -3.86 12.09 13.97
N LYS A 187 -4.45 11.95 15.16
CA LYS A 187 -4.03 12.72 16.34
C LYS A 187 -2.63 12.38 16.81
N LEU A 188 -2.23 11.12 16.68
CA LEU A 188 -0.88 10.66 17.02
C LEU A 188 0.15 11.19 16.03
N ASN A 189 -0.15 11.10 14.72
CA ASN A 189 0.72 11.63 13.67
C ASN A 189 -0.12 12.28 12.56
N PRO A 190 -0.10 13.63 12.43
CA PRO A 190 -0.84 14.35 11.39
C PRO A 190 -0.32 14.13 9.95
N GLU A 191 0.86 13.49 9.77
CA GLU A 191 1.38 13.17 8.44
C GLU A 191 0.87 11.82 7.91
N VAL A 192 0.20 11.00 8.74
CA VAL A 192 -0.34 9.70 8.33
C VAL A 192 -1.35 9.84 7.19
N VAL A 193 -1.28 8.94 6.21
CA VAL A 193 -2.32 8.75 5.19
C VAL A 193 -3.15 7.53 5.56
N LEU A 194 -4.47 7.70 5.52
CA LEU A 194 -5.43 6.70 5.98
C LEU A 194 -6.34 6.26 4.83
N SER A 195 -6.53 4.96 4.67
CA SER A 195 -7.61 4.44 3.85
C SER A 195 -8.86 4.33 4.71
N VAL A 196 -9.86 5.15 4.43
CA VAL A 196 -11.10 5.24 5.21
C VAL A 196 -12.31 4.76 4.39
N SER A 197 -13.24 4.06 5.02
CA SER A 197 -14.46 3.62 4.35
C SER A 197 -15.42 4.79 4.14
N ILE A 198 -15.66 5.14 2.85
CA ILE A 198 -16.64 6.16 2.44
C ILE A 198 -17.48 5.60 1.29
N ARG A 199 -18.53 4.86 1.62
CA ARG A 199 -19.34 4.06 0.69
C ARG A 199 -20.68 4.71 0.31
N ASN A 200 -21.01 5.80 0.98
CA ASN A 200 -22.29 6.52 0.82
C ASN A 200 -22.20 7.94 1.38
N THR A 201 -23.22 8.75 1.11
CA THR A 201 -23.28 10.15 1.57
C THR A 201 -23.17 10.31 3.09
N LYS A 202 -23.75 9.39 3.88
CA LYS A 202 -23.67 9.46 5.34
C LYS A 202 -22.21 9.29 5.83
N GLU A 203 -21.47 8.36 5.24
CA GLU A 203 -20.06 8.16 5.57
C GLU A 203 -19.20 9.33 5.07
N PHE A 204 -19.53 9.92 3.92
CA PHE A 204 -18.92 11.16 3.44
C PHE A 204 -19.10 12.30 4.44
N ASP A 205 -20.33 12.54 4.91
CA ASP A 205 -20.63 13.61 5.90
C ASP A 205 -19.90 13.36 7.23
N THR A 206 -19.77 12.10 7.63
CA THR A 206 -18.97 11.69 8.81
C THR A 206 -17.50 12.02 8.60
N ALA A 207 -16.92 11.68 7.45
CA ALA A 207 -15.53 11.99 7.14
C ALA A 207 -15.26 13.50 7.07
N ALA A 208 -16.17 14.27 6.44
CA ALA A 208 -16.08 15.72 6.35
C ALA A 208 -16.07 16.41 7.73
N SER A 209 -16.73 15.82 8.73
CA SER A 209 -16.80 16.35 10.10
C SER A 209 -15.75 15.76 11.06
N ALA A 210 -14.90 14.84 10.58
CA ALA A 210 -13.97 14.11 11.43
C ALA A 210 -12.78 14.94 11.94
N GLY A 211 -12.52 16.10 11.34
CA GLY A 211 -11.36 16.95 11.69
C GLY A 211 -10.03 16.42 11.11
N ILE A 212 -10.07 15.44 10.21
CA ILE A 212 -8.93 14.95 9.46
C ILE A 212 -8.95 15.64 8.08
N PRO A 213 -7.87 16.31 7.64
CA PRO A 213 -7.81 16.91 6.30
C PRO A 213 -7.99 15.85 5.20
N TRP A 214 -8.70 16.20 4.14
CA TRP A 214 -8.94 15.31 3.01
C TRP A 214 -7.64 14.76 2.37
N LYS A 215 -6.57 15.55 2.35
CA LYS A 215 -5.25 15.12 1.85
C LYS A 215 -4.64 13.93 2.61
N ASN A 216 -5.14 13.65 3.82
CA ASN A 216 -4.73 12.51 4.64
C ASN A 216 -5.62 11.28 4.43
N MET A 217 -6.53 11.32 3.46
CA MET A 217 -7.49 10.24 3.22
C MET A 217 -7.42 9.70 1.80
N VAL A 218 -7.55 8.40 1.68
CA VAL A 218 -7.93 7.67 0.46
C VAL A 218 -9.28 7.03 0.73
N ALA A 219 -10.28 7.28 -0.10
CA ALA A 219 -11.63 6.80 0.14
C ALA A 219 -11.82 5.36 -0.36
N PHE A 220 -11.92 4.39 0.54
CA PHE A 220 -12.39 3.05 0.18
C PHE A 220 -13.90 3.06 0.01
N THR A 221 -14.36 2.96 -1.24
CA THR A 221 -15.77 3.10 -1.60
C THR A 221 -16.56 1.79 -1.54
N GLY A 222 -15.94 0.74 -0.97
CA GLY A 222 -16.58 -0.56 -0.75
C GLY A 222 -16.23 -1.58 -1.83
N THR A 223 -16.94 -2.72 -1.82
CA THR A 223 -16.75 -3.85 -2.73
C THR A 223 -17.87 -4.01 -3.76
N ILE A 224 -18.70 -2.99 -3.90
CA ILE A 224 -19.74 -2.86 -4.92
C ILE A 224 -19.62 -1.47 -5.54
N GLU A 225 -20.12 -1.32 -6.75
CA GLU A 225 -20.17 -0.03 -7.43
C GLU A 225 -21.06 0.95 -6.62
N SER A 226 -20.51 2.09 -6.24
CA SER A 226 -21.25 3.16 -5.56
C SER A 226 -21.94 4.07 -6.58
N ASP A 227 -22.82 4.95 -6.10
CA ASP A 227 -23.42 5.98 -6.94
C ASP A 227 -22.33 6.92 -7.48
N PRO A 228 -22.30 7.22 -8.80
CA PRO A 228 -21.28 8.10 -9.39
C PRO A 228 -21.20 9.49 -8.75
N SER A 229 -22.30 9.99 -8.16
CA SER A 229 -22.29 11.26 -7.43
C SER A 229 -21.42 11.24 -6.17
N LEU A 230 -21.17 10.07 -5.59
CA LEU A 230 -20.24 9.93 -4.46
C LEU A 230 -18.81 10.13 -4.92
N TYR A 231 -18.41 9.52 -6.05
CA TYR A 231 -17.07 9.69 -6.62
C TYR A 231 -16.82 11.17 -6.96
N ALA A 232 -17.78 11.83 -7.62
CA ALA A 232 -17.69 13.26 -7.93
C ALA A 232 -17.48 14.12 -6.67
N LYS A 233 -18.24 13.88 -5.60
CA LYS A 233 -18.08 14.59 -4.32
C LYS A 233 -16.71 14.39 -3.68
N LEU A 234 -16.14 13.17 -3.75
CA LEU A 234 -14.81 12.86 -3.24
C LEU A 234 -13.73 13.57 -4.06
N HIS A 235 -13.87 13.57 -5.39
CA HIS A 235 -12.97 14.27 -6.31
C HIS A 235 -12.99 15.81 -6.09
N GLU A 236 -14.15 16.40 -5.80
CA GLU A 236 -14.26 17.82 -5.41
C GLU A 236 -13.45 18.15 -4.15
N GLN A 237 -13.21 17.16 -3.28
CA GLN A 237 -12.35 17.30 -2.09
C GLN A 237 -10.88 16.95 -2.38
N GLY A 238 -10.53 16.58 -3.61
CA GLY A 238 -9.18 16.14 -3.99
C GLY A 238 -8.82 14.72 -3.53
N VAL A 239 -9.81 13.86 -3.22
CA VAL A 239 -9.62 12.51 -2.66
C VAL A 239 -9.76 11.46 -3.74
N MET A 240 -8.78 10.54 -3.84
CA MET A 240 -8.87 9.37 -4.71
C MET A 240 -9.88 8.35 -4.19
N CYS A 241 -10.64 7.76 -5.12
CA CYS A 241 -11.65 6.74 -4.87
C CYS A 241 -11.08 5.34 -5.14
N MET A 242 -10.98 4.51 -4.10
CA MET A 242 -10.55 3.12 -4.19
C MET A 242 -11.75 2.19 -4.17
N LEU A 243 -11.94 1.41 -5.24
CA LEU A 243 -12.94 0.36 -5.32
C LEU A 243 -12.30 -1.01 -5.04
N GLY A 244 -12.83 -1.73 -4.05
CA GLY A 244 -12.50 -3.13 -3.82
C GLY A 244 -13.19 -4.03 -4.86
N THR A 245 -12.48 -4.46 -5.89
CA THR A 245 -13.01 -5.44 -6.83
C THR A 245 -12.81 -6.88 -6.35
N LEU A 246 -11.97 -7.06 -5.32
CA LEU A 246 -11.72 -8.34 -4.66
C LEU A 246 -13.02 -9.13 -4.38
N GLY A 247 -13.04 -10.39 -4.72
CA GLY A 247 -14.21 -11.26 -4.57
C GLY A 247 -15.23 -11.09 -5.70
N ASN A 248 -16.35 -10.40 -5.46
CA ASN A 248 -17.50 -10.42 -6.37
C ASN A 248 -17.27 -9.74 -7.72
N LEU A 249 -16.67 -8.55 -7.73
CA LEU A 249 -16.43 -7.80 -8.97
C LEU A 249 -15.32 -8.45 -9.81
N ASP A 250 -14.27 -8.97 -9.20
CA ASP A 250 -13.23 -9.74 -9.89
C ASP A 250 -13.81 -11.04 -10.49
N LYS A 251 -14.70 -11.73 -9.78
CA LYS A 251 -15.44 -12.89 -10.33
C LYS A 251 -16.34 -12.48 -11.50
N LYS A 252 -17.02 -11.32 -11.39
CA LYS A 252 -17.85 -10.76 -12.47
C LYS A 252 -16.99 -10.46 -13.71
N ALA A 253 -15.83 -9.81 -13.54
CA ALA A 253 -14.91 -9.51 -14.61
C ALA A 253 -14.33 -10.79 -15.25
N LYS A 254 -13.93 -11.77 -14.45
CA LYS A 254 -13.46 -13.08 -14.96
C LYS A 254 -14.51 -13.79 -15.80
N ALA A 255 -15.78 -13.73 -15.41
CA ALA A 255 -16.88 -14.42 -16.07
C ALA A 255 -17.41 -13.68 -17.32
N ARG A 256 -17.40 -12.33 -17.33
CA ARG A 256 -18.05 -11.51 -18.36
C ARG A 256 -17.06 -10.76 -19.25
N GLY A 257 -15.78 -10.80 -18.92
CA GLY A 257 -14.69 -10.13 -19.63
C GLY A 257 -14.07 -9.00 -18.81
N ASP A 258 -12.75 -8.94 -18.85
CA ASP A 258 -11.94 -7.97 -18.10
C ASP A 258 -12.11 -6.52 -18.60
N VAL A 259 -12.80 -6.29 -19.71
CA VAL A 259 -13.22 -4.97 -20.17
C VAL A 259 -14.02 -4.19 -19.11
N LEU A 260 -14.66 -4.88 -18.18
CA LEU A 260 -15.39 -4.25 -17.06
C LEU A 260 -14.49 -3.35 -16.21
N TYR A 261 -13.21 -3.66 -16.02
CA TYR A 261 -12.29 -2.76 -15.32
C TYR A 261 -12.19 -1.39 -16.02
N LYS A 262 -12.13 -1.40 -17.37
CA LYS A 262 -12.12 -0.15 -18.14
C LYS A 262 -13.46 0.59 -18.09
N GLU A 263 -14.56 -0.11 -17.92
CA GLU A 263 -15.87 0.53 -17.70
C GLU A 263 -15.95 1.17 -16.32
N TRP A 264 -15.44 0.51 -15.30
CA TRP A 264 -15.41 1.05 -13.94
C TRP A 264 -14.52 2.28 -13.80
N THR A 265 -13.40 2.41 -14.54
CA THR A 265 -12.60 3.66 -14.51
C THR A 265 -13.43 4.87 -14.92
N LYS A 266 -14.39 4.70 -15.84
CA LYS A 266 -15.27 5.79 -16.29
C LYS A 266 -16.28 6.27 -15.24
N LEU A 267 -16.46 5.50 -14.16
CA LEU A 267 -17.34 5.89 -13.05
C LEU A 267 -16.65 6.83 -12.06
N GLY A 268 -15.34 7.06 -12.18
CA GLY A 268 -14.56 7.88 -11.26
C GLY A 268 -13.76 7.05 -10.26
N ILE A 269 -13.33 5.84 -10.63
CA ILE A 269 -12.50 4.98 -9.79
C ILE A 269 -11.03 5.24 -10.14
N ASP A 270 -10.25 5.62 -9.13
CA ASP A 270 -8.84 5.95 -9.24
C ASP A 270 -7.94 4.77 -8.88
N VAL A 271 -8.39 3.90 -7.96
CA VAL A 271 -7.62 2.75 -7.48
C VAL A 271 -8.49 1.50 -7.46
N PHE A 272 -8.00 0.41 -8.06
CA PHE A 272 -8.59 -0.92 -7.91
C PHE A 272 -7.86 -1.73 -6.84
N ALA A 273 -8.54 -2.07 -5.73
CA ALA A 273 -8.06 -3.10 -4.79
C ALA A 273 -8.57 -4.47 -5.27
N THR A 274 -7.68 -5.32 -5.78
CA THR A 274 -8.07 -6.47 -6.60
C THR A 274 -7.26 -7.75 -6.29
N ASP A 275 -7.90 -8.90 -6.45
CA ASP A 275 -7.25 -10.23 -6.47
C ASP A 275 -6.56 -10.52 -7.83
N ARG A 276 -6.76 -9.66 -8.85
CA ARG A 276 -6.35 -9.89 -10.24
C ARG A 276 -5.54 -8.72 -10.82
N PRO A 277 -4.45 -8.27 -10.14
CA PRO A 277 -3.72 -7.06 -10.53
C PRO A 277 -3.15 -7.11 -11.95
N LEU A 278 -2.64 -8.26 -12.42
CA LEU A 278 -2.08 -8.40 -13.77
C LEU A 278 -3.15 -8.29 -14.86
N GLU A 279 -4.35 -8.85 -14.61
CA GLU A 279 -5.48 -8.77 -15.54
C GLU A 279 -6.05 -7.35 -15.58
N VAL A 280 -6.15 -6.66 -14.43
CA VAL A 280 -6.55 -5.26 -14.38
C VAL A 280 -5.58 -4.41 -15.20
N LYS A 281 -4.26 -4.55 -14.98
CA LYS A 281 -3.25 -3.82 -15.76
C LYS A 281 -3.43 -4.02 -17.26
N LYS A 282 -3.60 -5.28 -17.70
CA LYS A 282 -3.82 -5.62 -19.10
C LYS A 282 -5.09 -5.00 -19.67
N ALA A 283 -6.16 -4.94 -18.87
CA ALA A 283 -7.46 -4.42 -19.30
C ALA A 283 -7.46 -2.90 -19.47
N ILE A 284 -6.87 -2.16 -18.51
CA ILE A 284 -6.88 -0.69 -18.51
C ILE A 284 -5.79 -0.07 -19.39
N SER A 285 -4.72 -0.82 -19.74
CA SER A 285 -3.63 -0.34 -20.61
C SER A 285 -3.97 -0.39 -22.11
N LYS A 286 -5.10 -0.96 -22.51
CA LYS A 286 -5.61 -1.03 -23.89
C LYS A 286 -6.66 0.06 -24.13
#